data_04929e1ebe6008f36ec0d33c9c5814e2
#
_entry.id   04929e1ebe6008f36ec0d33c9c5814e2
#
_cell.length_a   1.000
_cell.length_b   1.000
_cell.length_c   1.000
_cell.angle_alpha   90.00
_cell.angle_beta   90.00
_cell.angle_gamma   90.00
#
_symmetry.space_group_name_H-M   'P 1'
#
loop_
_entity.id
_entity.type
_entity.pdbx_description
1 polymer ?
#
loop_
_entity_poly.entity_id
_entity_poly.type
_entity_poly.pdbx_seq_one_letter_code
_entity_poly.pdbx_strand_id
1 'polypeptide(L)'
;MKRKIHYTYRLQYLKDVVLARILDDPTFSVLNSLIFFHQVDIVQHLQANAAFLKELFGIFGALEQDLNRKKDAVLFIQQCCAVAKSLQANARATLYQNFIQNDLLEVIKFALQHQDASVRVAGTDILVALIDHDALMVRGYIFKAINDKTKPLTDTLIELLLVEVDLGVKAQMADAIKVLLDPNANSASIEAMGRTNSDLLAKFRGGVPSIPQTDPFIQNFYDESAKKLFQPLKDLEGQKSSKQHLHITVILIY
;
A
#
# COMPACT_ATOMS: atom_id res chain seq x y z
N MET A 1 12.98 -20.63 -13.18
CA MET A 1 12.49 -19.26 -13.04
C MET A 1 13.22 -18.22 -13.90
N LYS A 2 14.55 -18.11 -13.85
CA LYS A 2 15.34 -17.13 -14.65
C LYS A 2 14.94 -17.07 -16.13
N ARG A 3 14.75 -18.26 -16.79
CA ARG A 3 14.28 -18.32 -18.20
C ARG A 3 12.91 -17.66 -18.40
N LYS A 4 11.96 -17.81 -17.45
CA LYS A 4 10.61 -17.22 -17.53
C LYS A 4 10.68 -15.70 -17.41
N ILE A 5 11.51 -15.16 -16.52
CA ILE A 5 11.75 -13.72 -16.38
C ILE A 5 12.27 -13.14 -17.69
N HIS A 6 13.32 -13.73 -18.26
CA HIS A 6 13.86 -13.28 -19.55
C HIS A 6 12.85 -13.39 -20.70
N TYR A 7 12.03 -14.43 -20.70
CA TYR A 7 11.01 -14.61 -21.74
C TYR A 7 9.90 -13.56 -21.61
N THR A 8 9.44 -13.27 -20.39
CA THR A 8 8.46 -12.22 -20.11
C THR A 8 8.96 -10.85 -20.57
N TYR A 9 10.22 -10.51 -20.24
CA TYR A 9 10.84 -9.27 -20.70
C TYR A 9 10.87 -9.16 -22.24
N ARG A 10 11.21 -10.25 -22.93
CA ARG A 10 11.20 -10.27 -24.40
C ARG A 10 9.80 -10.09 -24.98
N LEU A 11 8.77 -10.67 -24.34
CA LEU A 11 7.38 -10.47 -24.76
C LEU A 11 6.93 -9.02 -24.56
N GLN A 12 7.30 -8.41 -23.44
CA GLN A 12 7.03 -6.99 -23.20
C GLN A 12 7.74 -6.11 -24.24
N TYR A 13 9.02 -6.34 -24.49
CA TYR A 13 9.77 -5.60 -25.50
C TYR A 13 9.17 -5.78 -26.90
N LEU A 14 8.79 -7.01 -27.27
CA LEU A 14 8.11 -7.29 -28.54
C LEU A 14 6.81 -6.48 -28.66
N LYS A 15 5.98 -6.49 -27.63
CA LYS A 15 4.68 -5.80 -27.60
C LYS A 15 4.84 -4.28 -27.62
N ASP A 16 5.70 -3.73 -26.73
CA ASP A 16 5.73 -2.30 -26.45
C ASP A 16 6.66 -1.52 -27.38
N VAL A 17 7.65 -2.19 -28.01
CA VAL A 17 8.67 -1.56 -28.84
C VAL A 17 8.58 -2.01 -30.28
N VAL A 18 8.67 -3.33 -30.53
CA VAL A 18 8.77 -3.85 -31.89
C VAL A 18 7.45 -3.76 -32.63
N LEU A 19 6.35 -4.15 -32.00
CA LEU A 19 5.03 -4.23 -32.59
C LEU A 19 4.11 -3.06 -32.26
N ALA A 20 4.57 -2.08 -31.48
CA ALA A 20 3.74 -1.01 -30.93
C ALA A 20 2.87 -0.25 -31.94
N ARG A 21 3.30 -0.17 -33.21
CA ARG A 21 2.58 0.57 -34.27
C ARG A 21 1.77 -0.32 -35.21
N ILE A 22 1.95 -1.64 -35.16
CA ILE A 22 1.36 -2.58 -36.12
C ILE A 22 0.55 -3.68 -35.43
N LEU A 23 0.46 -3.64 -34.12
CA LEU A 23 -0.20 -4.66 -33.33
C LEU A 23 -1.72 -4.51 -33.45
N ASP A 24 -2.40 -5.56 -33.88
CA ASP A 24 -3.84 -5.66 -33.87
C ASP A 24 -4.38 -6.02 -32.47
N ASP A 25 -5.66 -5.70 -32.20
CA ASP A 25 -6.29 -5.93 -30.90
C ASP A 25 -6.25 -7.39 -30.43
N PRO A 26 -6.52 -8.40 -31.26
CA PRO A 26 -6.41 -9.80 -30.86
C PRO A 26 -5.01 -10.20 -30.42
N THR A 27 -3.99 -9.83 -31.19
CA THR A 27 -2.59 -10.14 -30.87
C THR A 27 -2.14 -9.40 -29.62
N PHE A 28 -2.55 -8.12 -29.45
CA PHE A 28 -2.29 -7.35 -28.24
C PHE A 28 -2.89 -8.04 -27.00
N SER A 29 -4.13 -8.51 -27.08
CA SER A 29 -4.80 -9.22 -25.99
C SER A 29 -4.09 -10.52 -25.60
N VAL A 30 -3.66 -11.30 -26.59
CA VAL A 30 -2.91 -12.55 -26.37
C VAL A 30 -1.57 -12.27 -25.68
N LEU A 31 -0.81 -11.28 -26.18
CA LEU A 31 0.48 -10.93 -25.59
C LEU A 31 0.34 -10.43 -24.15
N ASN A 32 -0.66 -9.59 -23.87
CA ASN A 32 -0.95 -9.14 -22.51
C ASN A 32 -1.30 -10.31 -21.59
N SER A 33 -2.14 -11.23 -22.04
CA SER A 33 -2.50 -12.42 -21.26
C SER A 33 -1.28 -13.29 -20.93
N LEU A 34 -0.42 -13.53 -21.92
CA LEU A 34 0.81 -14.30 -21.70
C LEU A 34 1.76 -13.62 -20.70
N ILE A 35 1.97 -12.31 -20.86
CA ILE A 35 2.80 -11.52 -19.94
C ILE A 35 2.22 -11.60 -18.53
N PHE A 36 0.91 -11.40 -18.40
CA PHE A 36 0.19 -11.46 -17.14
C PHE A 36 0.35 -12.82 -16.42
N PHE A 37 0.09 -13.94 -17.11
CA PHE A 37 0.25 -15.27 -16.51
C PHE A 37 1.71 -15.54 -16.10
N HIS A 38 2.68 -15.06 -16.88
CA HIS A 38 4.08 -15.18 -16.51
C HIS A 38 4.42 -14.36 -15.27
N GLN A 39 3.87 -13.15 -15.13
CA GLN A 39 4.08 -12.31 -13.95
C GLN A 39 3.50 -12.96 -12.70
N VAL A 40 2.29 -13.52 -12.78
CA VAL A 40 1.67 -14.30 -11.69
C VAL A 40 2.56 -15.45 -11.26
N ASP A 41 3.03 -16.27 -12.21
CA ASP A 41 3.90 -17.40 -11.89
C ASP A 41 5.23 -16.96 -11.26
N ILE A 42 5.81 -15.85 -11.75
CA ILE A 42 7.04 -15.28 -11.20
C ILE A 42 6.83 -14.86 -9.76
N VAL A 43 5.78 -14.08 -9.47
CA VAL A 43 5.48 -13.60 -8.11
C VAL A 43 5.21 -14.76 -7.16
N GLN A 44 4.42 -15.76 -7.58
CA GLN A 44 4.15 -16.95 -6.77
C GLN A 44 5.44 -17.73 -6.44
N HIS A 45 6.38 -17.79 -7.37
CA HIS A 45 7.66 -18.48 -7.11
C HIS A 45 8.55 -17.64 -6.17
N LEU A 46 8.59 -16.32 -6.36
CA LEU A 46 9.43 -15.44 -5.54
C LEU A 46 8.96 -15.39 -4.11
N GLN A 47 7.64 -15.31 -3.87
CA GLN A 47 7.08 -15.31 -2.52
C GLN A 47 7.37 -16.59 -1.74
N ALA A 48 7.56 -17.72 -2.41
CA ALA A 48 7.91 -18.99 -1.77
C ALA A 48 9.41 -19.13 -1.46
N ASN A 49 10.25 -18.21 -1.95
CA ASN A 49 11.68 -18.24 -1.77
C ASN A 49 12.13 -17.33 -0.61
N ALA A 50 12.17 -17.90 0.58
CA ALA A 50 12.56 -17.15 1.81
C ALA A 50 13.96 -16.52 1.73
N ALA A 51 14.93 -17.19 1.06
CA ALA A 51 16.28 -16.65 0.91
C ALA A 51 16.27 -15.40 0.02
N PHE A 52 15.51 -15.42 -1.08
CA PHE A 52 15.34 -14.27 -1.95
C PHE A 52 14.65 -13.11 -1.22
N LEU A 53 13.57 -13.37 -0.48
CA LEU A 53 12.88 -12.32 0.28
C LEU A 53 13.79 -11.69 1.32
N LYS A 54 14.55 -12.49 2.06
CA LYS A 54 15.52 -11.98 3.02
C LYS A 54 16.60 -11.10 2.36
N GLU A 55 17.06 -11.46 1.17
CA GLU A 55 18.02 -10.65 0.41
C GLU A 55 17.37 -9.36 -0.09
N LEU A 56 16.16 -9.44 -0.68
CA LEU A 56 15.43 -8.28 -1.21
C LEU A 56 15.13 -7.24 -0.12
N PHE A 57 14.58 -7.66 0.98
CA PHE A 57 14.25 -6.75 2.08
C PHE A 57 15.49 -6.32 2.88
N GLY A 58 16.54 -7.14 2.89
CA GLY A 58 17.84 -6.80 3.48
C GLY A 58 18.52 -5.57 2.83
N ILE A 59 18.14 -5.23 1.58
CA ILE A 59 18.60 -4.01 0.89
C ILE A 59 18.24 -2.74 1.68
N PHE A 60 17.16 -2.75 2.46
CA PHE A 60 16.75 -1.59 3.26
C PHE A 60 17.49 -1.50 4.61
N GLY A 61 18.32 -2.48 4.95
CA GLY A 61 19.15 -2.45 6.14
C GLY A 61 20.20 -1.32 6.13
N ALA A 62 20.77 -1.04 7.33
CA ALA A 62 21.73 0.04 7.52
C ALA A 62 23.06 -0.15 6.76
N LEU A 63 23.39 -1.37 6.37
CA LEU A 63 24.65 -1.69 5.65
C LEU A 63 24.60 -1.31 4.16
N GLU A 64 23.43 -1.28 3.55
CA GLU A 64 23.29 -0.91 2.15
C GLU A 64 23.20 0.62 2.02
N GLN A 65 24.12 1.21 1.27
CA GLN A 65 24.18 2.66 1.05
C GLN A 65 23.79 3.08 -0.37
N ASP A 66 23.64 2.13 -1.29
CA ASP A 66 23.22 2.42 -2.66
C ASP A 66 21.73 2.76 -2.72
N LEU A 67 21.44 4.06 -2.83
CA LEU A 67 20.08 4.57 -2.94
C LEU A 67 19.37 4.14 -4.22
N ASN A 68 20.11 3.93 -5.33
CA ASN A 68 19.53 3.45 -6.57
C ASN A 68 19.05 2.00 -6.41
N ARG A 69 19.84 1.16 -5.74
CA ARG A 69 19.44 -0.21 -5.44
C ARG A 69 18.21 -0.27 -4.55
N LYS A 70 18.11 0.62 -3.55
CA LYS A 70 16.90 0.75 -2.71
C LYS A 70 15.69 1.21 -3.53
N LYS A 71 15.86 2.19 -4.43
CA LYS A 71 14.82 2.63 -5.36
C LYS A 71 14.32 1.48 -6.22
N ASP A 72 15.23 0.75 -6.88
CA ASP A 72 14.86 -0.38 -7.73
C ASP A 72 14.13 -1.46 -6.95
N ALA A 73 14.52 -1.72 -5.70
CA ALA A 73 13.84 -2.66 -4.82
C ALA A 73 12.40 -2.19 -4.47
N VAL A 74 12.19 -0.91 -4.21
CA VAL A 74 10.83 -0.34 -3.98
C VAL A 74 9.96 -0.56 -5.22
N LEU A 75 10.46 -0.20 -6.41
CA LEU A 75 9.73 -0.35 -7.67
C LEU A 75 9.41 -1.83 -7.96
N PHE A 76 10.34 -2.72 -7.66
CA PHE A 76 10.11 -4.15 -7.80
C PHE A 76 9.02 -4.67 -6.85
N ILE A 77 9.04 -4.27 -5.58
CA ILE A 77 8.03 -4.63 -4.58
C ILE A 77 6.66 -4.08 -4.99
N GLN A 78 6.60 -2.84 -5.49
CA GLN A 78 5.37 -2.23 -6.01
C GLN A 78 4.80 -3.05 -7.16
N GLN A 79 5.61 -3.53 -8.10
CA GLN A 79 5.16 -4.41 -9.17
C GLN A 79 4.63 -5.75 -8.65
N CYS A 80 5.27 -6.33 -7.63
CA CYS A 80 4.74 -7.54 -6.98
C CYS A 80 3.37 -7.29 -6.34
N CYS A 81 3.17 -6.15 -5.67
CA CYS A 81 1.87 -5.76 -5.09
C CYS A 81 0.80 -5.50 -6.16
N ALA A 82 1.18 -4.92 -7.30
CA ALA A 82 0.27 -4.73 -8.43
C ALA A 82 -0.23 -6.08 -9.00
N VAL A 83 0.66 -7.05 -9.17
CA VAL A 83 0.31 -8.41 -9.60
C VAL A 83 -0.51 -9.13 -8.54
N ALA A 84 -0.28 -8.85 -7.25
CA ALA A 84 -0.99 -9.48 -6.13
C ALA A 84 -2.51 -9.26 -6.19
N LYS A 85 -2.98 -8.13 -6.73
CA LYS A 85 -4.42 -7.85 -6.92
C LYS A 85 -5.12 -8.92 -7.76
N SER A 86 -4.39 -9.58 -8.64
CA SER A 86 -4.89 -10.62 -9.55
C SER A 86 -4.64 -12.05 -9.06
N LEU A 87 -3.95 -12.21 -7.93
CA LEU A 87 -3.77 -13.52 -7.32
C LEU A 87 -5.05 -14.00 -6.63
N GLN A 88 -5.18 -15.32 -6.52
CA GLN A 88 -6.22 -15.92 -5.66
C GLN A 88 -6.03 -15.47 -4.21
N ALA A 89 -7.11 -15.36 -3.45
CA ALA A 89 -7.13 -14.80 -2.09
C ALA A 89 -6.05 -15.41 -1.17
N ASN A 90 -5.90 -16.73 -1.17
CA ASN A 90 -4.91 -17.42 -0.34
C ASN A 90 -3.46 -17.08 -0.75
N ALA A 91 -3.17 -17.05 -2.05
CA ALA A 91 -1.84 -16.70 -2.56
C ALA A 91 -1.49 -15.24 -2.28
N ARG A 92 -2.48 -14.34 -2.40
CA ARG A 92 -2.32 -12.93 -2.05
C ARG A 92 -2.07 -12.73 -0.55
N ALA A 93 -2.82 -13.43 0.30
CA ALA A 93 -2.62 -13.38 1.75
C ALA A 93 -1.21 -13.88 2.13
N THR A 94 -0.75 -14.98 1.55
CA THR A 94 0.60 -15.50 1.76
C THR A 94 1.67 -14.50 1.33
N LEU A 95 1.48 -13.83 0.19
CA LEU A 95 2.43 -12.81 -0.29
C LEU A 95 2.58 -11.67 0.73
N TYR A 96 1.47 -11.06 1.13
CA TYR A 96 1.52 -9.96 2.09
C TYR A 96 2.05 -10.39 3.46
N GLN A 97 1.67 -11.58 3.93
CA GLN A 97 2.21 -12.12 5.18
C GLN A 97 3.74 -12.25 5.11
N ASN A 98 4.27 -12.82 4.02
CA ASN A 98 5.72 -12.96 3.82
C ASN A 98 6.41 -11.60 3.72
N PHE A 99 5.82 -10.64 3.02
CA PHE A 99 6.38 -9.31 2.89
C PHE A 99 6.41 -8.56 4.23
N ILE A 100 5.35 -8.67 5.03
CA ILE A 100 5.27 -8.05 6.37
C ILE A 100 6.28 -8.67 7.32
N GLN A 101 6.45 -10.00 7.29
CA GLN A 101 7.46 -10.69 8.10
C GLN A 101 8.90 -10.29 7.73
N ASN A 102 9.10 -9.72 6.55
CA ASN A 102 10.37 -9.16 6.09
C ASN A 102 10.40 -7.62 6.12
N ASP A 103 9.63 -6.99 7.00
CA ASP A 103 9.65 -5.54 7.24
C ASP A 103 9.17 -4.66 6.08
N LEU A 104 8.12 -5.09 5.34
CA LEU A 104 7.49 -4.28 4.28
C LEU A 104 7.14 -2.86 4.73
N LEU A 105 6.76 -2.67 5.99
CA LEU A 105 6.36 -1.36 6.50
C LEU A 105 7.54 -0.39 6.63
N GLU A 106 8.75 -0.88 6.86
CA GLU A 106 9.96 -0.06 6.81
C GLU A 106 10.31 0.34 5.37
N VAL A 107 10.04 -0.55 4.39
CA VAL A 107 10.16 -0.20 2.97
C VAL A 107 9.21 0.92 2.59
N ILE A 108 7.94 0.85 3.05
CA ILE A 108 6.94 1.90 2.82
C ILE A 108 7.40 3.22 3.44
N LYS A 109 7.87 3.23 4.68
CA LYS A 109 8.38 4.46 5.33
C LYS A 109 9.55 5.07 4.54
N PHE A 110 10.52 4.24 4.12
CA PHE A 110 11.64 4.69 3.30
C PHE A 110 11.15 5.32 1.98
N ALA A 111 10.23 4.64 1.29
CA ALA A 111 9.74 5.09 0.01
C ALA A 111 8.96 6.41 0.11
N LEU A 112 8.08 6.55 1.11
CA LEU A 112 7.29 7.76 1.35
C LEU A 112 8.14 8.99 1.66
N GLN A 113 9.32 8.82 2.27
CA GLN A 113 10.23 9.90 2.62
C GLN A 113 11.31 10.17 1.55
N HIS A 114 11.25 9.45 0.42
CA HIS A 114 12.27 9.57 -0.62
C HIS A 114 12.12 10.88 -1.41
N GLN A 115 13.24 11.47 -1.85
CA GLN A 115 13.25 12.72 -2.61
C GLN A 115 12.61 12.57 -4.00
N ASP A 116 12.80 11.42 -4.66
CA ASP A 116 12.24 11.13 -5.97
C ASP A 116 10.72 10.84 -5.87
N ALA A 117 9.90 11.62 -6.58
CA ALA A 117 8.46 11.47 -6.62
C ALA A 117 8.02 10.07 -7.10
N SER A 118 8.74 9.46 -8.05
CA SER A 118 8.42 8.12 -8.54
C SER A 118 8.50 7.06 -7.43
N VAL A 119 9.43 7.22 -6.49
CA VAL A 119 9.58 6.33 -5.33
C VAL A 119 8.47 6.58 -4.31
N ARG A 120 8.08 7.85 -4.09
CA ARG A 120 6.95 8.17 -3.20
C ARG A 120 5.62 7.62 -3.74
N VAL A 121 5.38 7.76 -5.06
CA VAL A 121 4.23 7.14 -5.73
C VAL A 121 4.23 5.63 -5.50
N ALA A 122 5.35 4.96 -5.75
CA ALA A 122 5.45 3.51 -5.55
C ALA A 122 5.22 3.10 -4.10
N GLY A 123 5.75 3.86 -3.13
CA GLY A 123 5.51 3.64 -1.70
C GLY A 123 4.04 3.80 -1.32
N THR A 124 3.37 4.80 -1.89
CA THR A 124 1.94 5.03 -1.68
C THR A 124 1.10 3.91 -2.29
N ASP A 125 1.43 3.44 -3.50
CA ASP A 125 0.77 2.31 -4.16
C ASP A 125 0.89 1.01 -3.34
N ILE A 126 2.08 0.75 -2.76
CA ILE A 126 2.31 -0.41 -1.89
C ILE A 126 1.44 -0.29 -0.63
N LEU A 127 1.40 0.89 -0.02
CA LEU A 127 0.59 1.14 1.18
C LEU A 127 -0.90 0.96 0.92
N VAL A 128 -1.42 1.55 -0.16
CA VAL A 128 -2.84 1.41 -0.56
C VAL A 128 -3.16 -0.06 -0.81
N ALA A 129 -2.32 -0.78 -1.55
CA ALA A 129 -2.52 -2.20 -1.82
C ALA A 129 -2.53 -3.06 -0.53
N LEU A 130 -1.73 -2.68 0.46
CA LEU A 130 -1.69 -3.34 1.76
C LEU A 130 -2.93 -3.04 2.60
N ILE A 131 -3.39 -1.78 2.62
CA ILE A 131 -4.62 -1.36 3.31
C ILE A 131 -5.85 -2.03 2.68
N ASP A 132 -5.93 -2.08 1.35
CA ASP A 132 -6.99 -2.77 0.61
C ASP A 132 -7.04 -4.27 0.94
N HIS A 133 -5.87 -4.86 1.26
CA HIS A 133 -5.79 -6.24 1.66
C HIS A 133 -6.21 -6.46 3.12
N ASP A 134 -5.67 -5.69 4.04
CA ASP A 134 -5.93 -5.80 5.49
C ASP A 134 -5.64 -4.48 6.23
N ALA A 135 -6.66 -3.63 6.36
CA ALA A 135 -6.55 -2.37 7.07
C ALA A 135 -6.36 -2.56 8.59
N LEU A 136 -6.91 -3.64 9.19
CA LEU A 136 -6.77 -3.89 10.63
C LEU A 136 -5.32 -4.21 11.00
N MET A 137 -4.64 -4.97 10.16
CA MET A 137 -3.24 -5.25 10.38
C MET A 137 -2.40 -3.99 10.36
N VAL A 138 -2.64 -3.08 9.40
CA VAL A 138 -1.93 -1.79 9.33
C VAL A 138 -2.21 -0.94 10.57
N ARG A 139 -3.47 -0.90 11.05
CA ARG A 139 -3.84 -0.24 12.32
C ARG A 139 -3.09 -0.82 13.51
N GLY A 140 -3.02 -2.15 13.60
CA GLY A 140 -2.27 -2.86 14.64
C GLY A 140 -0.79 -2.49 14.67
N TYR A 141 -0.18 -2.36 13.50
CA TYR A 141 1.21 -1.90 13.39
C TYR A 141 1.38 -0.45 13.85
N ILE A 142 0.48 0.44 13.44
CA ILE A 142 0.52 1.85 13.85
C ILE A 142 0.35 1.94 15.38
N PHE A 143 -0.61 1.20 15.94
CA PHE A 143 -0.86 1.19 17.37
C PHE A 143 0.33 0.64 18.17
N LYS A 144 1.00 -0.39 17.65
CA LYS A 144 2.26 -0.88 18.24
C LYS A 144 3.33 0.20 18.26
N ALA A 145 3.52 0.94 17.16
CA ALA A 145 4.49 2.03 17.10
C ALA A 145 4.20 3.12 18.14
N ILE A 146 2.92 3.44 18.38
CA ILE A 146 2.48 4.38 19.41
C ILE A 146 2.88 3.87 20.80
N ASN A 147 2.62 2.60 21.11
CA ASN A 147 2.97 1.99 22.39
C ASN A 147 4.48 1.93 22.62
N ASP A 148 5.25 1.66 21.57
CA ASP A 148 6.71 1.63 21.58
C ASP A 148 7.32 3.05 21.59
N LYS A 149 6.49 4.11 21.60
CA LYS A 149 6.89 5.53 21.54
C LYS A 149 7.75 5.86 20.32
N THR A 150 7.54 5.16 19.22
CA THR A 150 8.14 5.44 17.92
C THR A 150 7.17 6.23 17.05
N LYS A 151 7.69 6.93 16.02
CA LYS A 151 6.85 7.72 15.12
C LYS A 151 5.87 6.82 14.37
N PRO A 152 4.55 6.99 14.56
CA PRO A 152 3.57 6.18 13.85
C PRO A 152 3.50 6.53 12.36
N LEU A 153 3.11 5.56 11.54
CA LEU A 153 2.96 5.73 10.10
C LEU A 153 1.94 6.83 9.75
N THR A 154 0.88 6.97 10.53
CA THR A 154 -0.13 8.05 10.37
C THR A 154 0.47 9.44 10.44
N ASP A 155 1.39 9.68 11.37
CA ASP A 155 2.08 10.97 11.48
C ASP A 155 2.95 11.23 10.24
N THR A 156 3.64 10.21 9.75
CA THR A 156 4.43 10.30 8.52
C THR A 156 3.54 10.62 7.31
N LEU A 157 2.37 9.97 7.19
CA LEU A 157 1.41 10.23 6.13
C LEU A 157 0.86 11.65 6.18
N ILE A 158 0.51 12.15 7.37
CA ILE A 158 0.00 13.51 7.55
C ILE A 158 1.07 14.54 7.19
N GLU A 159 2.29 14.38 7.69
CA GLU A 159 3.38 15.31 7.39
C GLU A 159 3.66 15.37 5.90
N LEU A 160 3.69 14.22 5.22
CA LEU A 160 3.89 14.17 3.77
C LEU A 160 2.68 14.73 3.00
N LEU A 161 1.46 14.44 3.43
CA LEU A 161 0.25 15.02 2.85
C LEU A 161 0.27 16.55 2.85
N LEU A 162 0.80 17.16 3.91
CA LEU A 162 0.90 18.61 4.04
C LEU A 162 1.94 19.24 3.10
N VAL A 163 3.03 18.53 2.79
CA VAL A 163 4.16 19.07 1.98
C VAL A 163 4.20 18.54 0.55
N GLU A 164 3.50 17.45 0.23
CA GLU A 164 3.53 16.83 -1.10
C GLU A 164 3.01 17.80 -2.17
N VAL A 165 3.65 17.82 -3.32
CA VAL A 165 3.30 18.68 -4.45
C VAL A 165 2.42 17.94 -5.48
N ASP A 166 2.64 16.64 -5.63
CA ASP A 166 1.86 15.80 -6.53
C ASP A 166 0.44 15.56 -5.98
N LEU A 167 -0.56 16.06 -6.73
CA LEU A 167 -1.96 15.99 -6.32
C LEU A 167 -2.50 14.53 -6.30
N GLY A 168 -1.98 13.68 -7.18
CA GLY A 168 -2.36 12.26 -7.23
C GLY A 168 -1.88 11.53 -5.98
N VAL A 169 -0.63 11.74 -5.60
CA VAL A 169 -0.07 11.17 -4.36
C VAL A 169 -0.81 11.71 -3.12
N LYS A 170 -1.12 13.02 -3.10
CA LYS A 170 -1.94 13.60 -2.02
C LYS A 170 -3.30 12.93 -1.88
N ALA A 171 -4.00 12.75 -2.99
CA ALA A 171 -5.31 12.11 -3.00
C ALA A 171 -5.23 10.67 -2.47
N GLN A 172 -4.27 9.89 -2.95
CA GLN A 172 -4.05 8.51 -2.48
C GLN A 172 -3.71 8.45 -0.98
N MET A 173 -2.87 9.37 -0.48
CA MET A 173 -2.55 9.43 0.96
C MET A 173 -3.78 9.79 1.80
N ALA A 174 -4.59 10.76 1.34
CA ALA A 174 -5.83 11.14 2.00
C ALA A 174 -6.83 9.98 2.04
N ASP A 175 -6.99 9.26 0.93
CA ASP A 175 -7.88 8.09 0.86
C ASP A 175 -7.36 6.93 1.73
N ALA A 176 -6.05 6.71 1.79
CA ALA A 176 -5.45 5.74 2.71
C ALA A 176 -5.77 6.07 4.18
N ILE A 177 -5.66 7.34 4.57
CA ILE A 177 -6.01 7.79 5.92
C ILE A 177 -7.51 7.58 6.18
N LYS A 178 -8.40 7.94 5.22
CA LYS A 178 -9.86 7.73 5.35
C LYS A 178 -10.19 6.25 5.57
N VAL A 179 -9.60 5.35 4.77
CA VAL A 179 -9.83 3.89 4.92
C VAL A 179 -9.31 3.39 6.26
N LEU A 180 -8.16 3.87 6.73
CA LEU A 180 -7.64 3.53 8.05
C LEU A 180 -8.54 4.04 9.18
N LEU A 181 -9.29 5.11 9.00
CA LEU A 181 -10.21 5.66 9.99
C LEU A 181 -11.63 5.08 9.91
N ASP A 182 -11.97 4.40 8.81
CA ASP A 182 -13.30 3.80 8.67
C ASP A 182 -13.43 2.56 9.58
N PRO A 183 -14.31 2.60 10.60
CA PRO A 183 -14.50 1.44 11.48
C PRO A 183 -15.03 0.20 10.75
N ASN A 184 -15.64 0.37 9.57
CA ASN A 184 -16.20 -0.70 8.76
C ASN A 184 -15.29 -1.17 7.63
N ALA A 185 -14.07 -0.63 7.49
CA ALA A 185 -13.19 -0.91 6.37
C ALA A 185 -12.92 -2.42 6.11
N ASN A 186 -13.10 -3.27 7.12
CA ASN A 186 -12.92 -4.72 6.99
C ASN A 186 -14.23 -5.53 6.91
N SER A 187 -15.39 -4.90 7.03
CA SER A 187 -16.65 -5.64 6.93
C SER A 187 -16.84 -6.22 5.52
N ALA A 188 -16.39 -5.53 4.49
CA ALA A 188 -16.44 -5.99 3.11
C ALA A 188 -15.54 -7.22 2.83
N SER A 189 -14.35 -7.29 3.45
CA SER A 189 -13.47 -8.46 3.32
C SER A 189 -13.97 -9.64 4.15
N ILE A 190 -14.59 -9.39 5.30
CA ILE A 190 -15.26 -10.42 6.12
C ILE A 190 -16.51 -10.94 5.39
N GLU A 191 -17.29 -10.08 4.74
CA GLU A 191 -18.45 -10.51 3.94
C GLU A 191 -18.04 -11.30 2.69
N ALA A 192 -16.94 -10.94 2.03
CA ALA A 192 -16.40 -11.71 0.91
C ALA A 192 -15.88 -13.09 1.34
N MET A 193 -15.31 -13.20 2.53
CA MET A 193 -14.89 -14.47 3.16
C MET A 193 -16.09 -15.28 3.70
N GLY A 194 -17.16 -14.60 4.16
CA GLY A 194 -18.33 -15.21 4.80
C GLY A 194 -19.31 -15.88 3.84
N ARG A 195 -19.18 -15.65 2.53
CA ARG A 195 -20.02 -16.36 1.54
C ARG A 195 -19.72 -17.87 1.41
N THR A 196 -18.61 -18.34 2.00
CA THR A 196 -18.25 -19.76 2.02
C THR A 196 -18.46 -20.45 3.37
N ASN A 197 -18.75 -19.73 4.46
CA ASN A 197 -18.92 -20.33 5.80
C ASN A 197 -19.89 -19.55 6.69
N SER A 198 -21.17 -19.50 6.30
CA SER A 198 -22.24 -18.82 7.08
C SER A 198 -22.41 -19.35 8.51
N ASP A 199 -22.09 -20.62 8.76
CA ASP A 199 -22.27 -21.26 10.10
C ASP A 199 -21.19 -20.87 11.12
N LEU A 200 -19.98 -20.53 10.68
CA LEU A 200 -18.93 -20.05 11.59
C LEU A 200 -19.16 -18.61 12.03
N LEU A 201 -19.63 -17.77 11.13
CA LEU A 201 -19.95 -16.36 11.45
C LEU A 201 -21.15 -16.24 12.41
N ALA A 202 -22.14 -17.12 12.29
CA ALA A 202 -23.28 -17.16 13.23
C ALA A 202 -22.83 -17.51 14.65
N LYS A 203 -21.84 -18.39 14.84
CA LYS A 203 -21.27 -18.73 16.14
C LYS A 203 -20.44 -17.58 16.74
N PHE A 204 -19.80 -16.75 15.95
CA PHE A 204 -19.07 -15.57 16.44
C PHE A 204 -19.99 -14.38 16.70
N ARG A 205 -21.16 -14.27 16.05
CA ARG A 205 -22.19 -13.23 16.29
C ARG A 205 -23.08 -13.51 17.51
N GLY A 206 -23.09 -14.72 18.01
CA GLY A 206 -24.04 -15.18 19.03
C GLY A 206 -23.63 -15.00 20.46
N GLY A 207 -22.94 -13.93 20.87
CA GLY A 207 -22.60 -13.92 22.28
C GLY A 207 -22.08 -12.68 22.99
N VAL A 208 -21.92 -11.54 22.36
CA VAL A 208 -21.61 -10.31 23.14
C VAL A 208 -22.35 -9.12 22.52
N PRO A 209 -23.21 -8.38 23.26
CA PRO A 209 -23.60 -7.05 22.85
C PRO A 209 -22.29 -6.24 22.80
N SER A 210 -21.76 -6.01 21.61
CA SER A 210 -20.63 -5.12 21.44
C SER A 210 -21.09 -3.72 21.84
N ILE A 211 -20.79 -3.33 23.07
CA ILE A 211 -20.53 -1.93 23.37
C ILE A 211 -19.55 -1.53 22.29
N PRO A 212 -19.80 -0.47 21.50
CA PRO A 212 -18.80 0.01 20.54
C PRO A 212 -17.57 0.40 21.36
N GLN A 213 -16.63 -0.54 21.50
CA GLN A 213 -15.31 -0.22 22.02
C GLN A 213 -14.75 0.71 20.97
N THR A 214 -14.62 1.97 21.33
CA THR A 214 -13.94 2.96 20.51
C THR A 214 -12.60 2.37 20.15
N ASP A 215 -12.35 2.12 18.85
CA ASP A 215 -11.11 1.54 18.39
C ASP A 215 -9.95 2.39 18.94
N PRO A 216 -9.05 1.83 19.78
CA PRO A 216 -7.97 2.60 20.40
C PRO A 216 -7.11 3.35 19.38
N PHE A 217 -7.01 2.83 18.16
CA PHE A 217 -6.34 3.50 17.06
C PHE A 217 -7.09 4.78 16.64
N ILE A 218 -8.41 4.70 16.46
CA ILE A 218 -9.25 5.84 16.07
C ILE A 218 -9.22 6.91 17.16
N GLN A 219 -9.34 6.50 18.43
CA GLN A 219 -9.27 7.44 19.56
C GLN A 219 -7.93 8.17 19.59
N ASN A 220 -6.83 7.45 19.49
CA ASN A 220 -5.48 8.05 19.49
C ASN A 220 -5.27 8.97 18.27
N PHE A 221 -5.79 8.60 17.10
CA PHE A 221 -5.72 9.46 15.92
C PHE A 221 -6.37 10.83 16.18
N TYR A 222 -7.58 10.86 16.74
CA TYR A 222 -8.28 12.12 17.02
C TYR A 222 -7.62 12.91 18.13
N ASP A 223 -7.08 12.25 19.15
CA ASP A 223 -6.44 12.91 20.29
C ASP A 223 -5.10 13.56 19.93
N GLU A 224 -4.33 12.95 19.03
CA GLU A 224 -2.96 13.38 18.72
C GLU A 224 -2.74 13.77 17.24
N SER A 225 -2.96 12.84 16.32
CA SER A 225 -2.58 13.02 14.91
C SER A 225 -3.47 14.02 14.17
N ALA A 226 -4.76 14.08 14.50
CA ALA A 226 -5.72 15.02 13.90
C ALA A 226 -5.34 16.49 14.14
N LYS A 227 -4.72 16.80 15.26
CA LYS A 227 -4.24 18.16 15.55
C LYS A 227 -3.24 18.65 14.51
N LYS A 228 -2.33 17.77 14.08
CA LYS A 228 -1.34 18.05 13.02
C LYS A 228 -2.03 18.23 11.66
N LEU A 229 -3.00 17.36 11.34
CA LEU A 229 -3.74 17.41 10.07
C LEU A 229 -4.51 18.73 9.91
N PHE A 230 -5.13 19.23 11.00
CA PHE A 230 -5.92 20.46 10.99
C PHE A 230 -5.13 21.72 11.32
N GLN A 231 -3.83 21.62 11.62
CA GLN A 231 -3.00 22.79 11.93
C GLN A 231 -3.03 23.87 10.84
N PRO A 232 -2.93 23.55 9.53
CA PRO A 232 -3.01 24.56 8.49
C PRO A 232 -4.32 25.36 8.47
N LEU A 233 -5.44 24.77 8.90
CA LEU A 233 -6.72 25.48 8.99
C LEU A 233 -6.74 26.47 10.17
N LYS A 234 -6.10 26.13 11.29
CA LYS A 234 -5.95 27.03 12.43
C LYS A 234 -5.06 28.23 12.10
N ASP A 235 -4.02 27.98 11.32
CA ASP A 235 -3.08 29.03 10.91
C ASP A 235 -3.71 30.03 9.93
N LEU A 236 -4.84 29.66 9.26
CA LEU A 236 -5.59 30.53 8.36
C LEU A 236 -6.37 31.64 9.09
N GLU A 237 -6.73 31.47 10.36
CA GLU A 237 -7.44 32.50 11.13
C GLU A 237 -6.63 33.79 11.28
N GLY A 238 -5.30 33.73 11.04
CA GLY A 238 -4.40 34.89 11.10
C GLY A 238 -3.92 35.46 9.76
N GLN A 239 -4.18 34.79 8.63
CA GLN A 239 -3.63 35.21 7.32
C GLN A 239 -4.70 35.30 6.23
N LYS A 240 -4.91 36.51 5.69
CA LYS A 240 -5.73 36.70 4.49
C LYS A 240 -5.05 36.05 3.29
N SER A 241 -5.64 34.96 2.80
CA SER A 241 -5.49 34.40 1.45
C SER A 241 -4.08 34.00 0.97
N SER A 242 -3.77 32.72 1.06
CA SER A 242 -2.84 32.08 0.13
C SER A 242 -3.55 30.94 -0.61
N LYS A 243 -3.50 30.92 -1.94
CA LYS A 243 -4.13 29.91 -2.82
C LYS A 243 -3.71 28.45 -2.50
N GLN A 244 -2.57 28.26 -1.87
CA GLN A 244 -2.07 26.93 -1.48
C GLN A 244 -2.90 26.27 -0.37
N HIS A 245 -3.50 27.04 0.53
CA HIS A 245 -4.31 26.52 1.62
C HIS A 245 -5.70 26.05 1.17
N LEU A 246 -6.24 26.63 0.09
CA LEU A 246 -7.53 26.22 -0.47
C LEU A 246 -7.49 24.77 -0.99
N HIS A 247 -6.36 24.30 -1.52
CA HIS A 247 -6.19 22.92 -1.99
C HIS A 247 -6.23 21.89 -0.88
N ILE A 248 -5.70 22.19 0.30
CA ILE A 248 -5.74 21.27 1.46
C ILE A 248 -7.17 21.13 1.97
N THR A 249 -7.92 22.23 2.01
CA THR A 249 -9.32 22.23 2.47
C THR A 249 -10.22 21.41 1.54
N VAL A 250 -10.01 21.46 0.22
CA VAL A 250 -10.77 20.67 -0.75
C VAL A 250 -10.51 19.18 -0.62
N ILE A 251 -9.27 18.76 -0.34
CA ILE A 251 -8.93 17.32 -0.17
C ILE A 251 -9.51 16.74 1.14
N LEU A 252 -9.72 17.57 2.16
CA LEU A 252 -10.28 17.13 3.45
C LEU A 252 -11.81 17.11 3.49
N ILE A 253 -12.50 17.77 2.55
CA ILE A 253 -13.96 17.89 2.52
C ILE A 253 -14.60 16.88 1.54
N TYR A 254 -13.86 16.40 0.54
CA TYR A 254 -14.29 15.35 -0.39
C TYR A 254 -13.69 14.00 -0.01
#